data_6f8a67b7c0aa98454016b6e641c18647
#
_entry.id   6f8a67b7c0aa98454016b6e641c18647
#
_cell.length_a   1.000
_cell.length_b   1.000
_cell.length_c   1.000
_cell.angle_alpha   90.00
_cell.angle_beta   90.00
_cell.angle_gamma   90.00
#
_symmetry.space_group_name_H-M   'P 1'
#
loop_
_entity.id
_entity.type
_entity.pdbx_description
1 polymer ?
#
loop_
_entity_poly.entity_id
_entity_poly.type
_entity_poly.pdbx_seq_one_letter_code
_entity_poly.pdbx_strand_id
1 'polypeptide(L)'
;DQPNNALSLNILRNGEVAATGGTSGVIYAVTNNTSSKEATRINNFAHVNYNVRMPSIGKLLCINGAGIMYRWLRNQCGDDSYESMNRKAARVDIGSEGLSIIPFGNGAERMLDNKNIGTQFCNINLNKHSKGHLFRAALEGIAFSFVYGMEILKNDNTVIKVIRAGNDNLFRSEIFSNTLATLIGHKIEIYNTTGAVGAARAAGLLDGDFDKFGKNITDNDHVMTYLPLENKTPYLDAYQIWKNELEILIKNKL
;
A
#
# COMPACT_ATOMS: atom_id res chain seq x y z
N ASP A 1 2.85 -12.86 10.01
CA ASP A 1 1.50 -12.30 9.73
C ASP A 1 1.24 -12.15 8.23
N GLN A 2 2.20 -11.61 7.44
CA GLN A 2 1.96 -11.28 6.04
C GLN A 2 1.71 -12.50 5.13
N PRO A 3 2.40 -13.66 5.25
CA PRO A 3 2.03 -14.85 4.48
C PRO A 3 0.59 -15.33 4.76
N ASN A 4 0.12 -15.22 6.01
CA ASN A 4 -1.27 -15.56 6.34
C ASN A 4 -2.28 -14.58 5.73
N ASN A 5 -1.94 -13.28 5.71
CA ASN A 5 -2.75 -12.28 5.03
C ASN A 5 -2.77 -12.51 3.51
N ALA A 6 -1.62 -12.80 2.90
CA ALA A 6 -1.53 -13.14 1.50
C ALA A 6 -2.40 -14.38 1.16
N LEU A 7 -2.36 -15.40 2.01
CA LEU A 7 -3.19 -16.60 1.87
C LEU A 7 -4.68 -16.25 1.97
N SER A 8 -5.08 -15.39 2.92
CA SER A 8 -6.48 -14.95 3.07
C SER A 8 -7.02 -14.20 1.84
N LEU A 9 -6.12 -13.58 1.07
CA LEU A 9 -6.42 -12.81 -0.14
C LEU A 9 -6.21 -13.64 -1.44
N ASN A 10 -5.99 -14.94 -1.32
CA ASN A 10 -5.68 -15.82 -2.47
C ASN A 10 -4.47 -15.30 -3.29
N ILE A 11 -3.42 -14.84 -2.62
CA ILE A 11 -2.17 -14.42 -3.23
C ILE A 11 -1.23 -15.61 -3.25
N LEU A 12 -1.25 -16.39 -4.32
CA LEU A 12 -0.57 -17.68 -4.43
C LEU A 12 0.30 -17.80 -5.68
N ARG A 13 0.09 -16.95 -6.69
CA ARG A 13 0.71 -17.07 -8.00
C ARG A 13 1.61 -15.90 -8.33
N ASN A 14 2.56 -16.15 -9.22
CA ASN A 14 3.48 -15.11 -9.72
C ASN A 14 2.73 -13.90 -10.31
N GLY A 15 3.03 -12.74 -9.76
CA GLY A 15 2.42 -11.45 -10.13
C GLY A 15 1.21 -11.06 -9.29
N GLU A 16 0.79 -11.87 -8.33
CA GLU A 16 -0.25 -11.50 -7.37
C GLU A 16 0.37 -10.77 -6.17
N VAL A 17 -0.30 -9.73 -5.69
CA VAL A 17 0.20 -8.82 -4.64
C VAL A 17 -0.87 -8.63 -3.57
N ALA A 18 -0.50 -8.88 -2.32
CA ALA A 18 -1.28 -8.44 -1.16
C ALA A 18 -0.80 -7.06 -0.72
N ALA A 19 -1.74 -6.14 -0.49
CA ALA A 19 -1.47 -4.84 0.10
C ALA A 19 -2.22 -4.68 1.42
N THR A 20 -1.55 -4.20 2.45
CA THR A 20 -2.14 -3.93 3.77
C THR A 20 -1.88 -2.50 4.17
N GLY A 21 -2.94 -1.75 4.49
CA GLY A 21 -2.87 -0.34 4.86
C GLY A 21 -3.23 -0.11 6.33
N GLY A 22 -2.58 -0.81 7.25
CA GLY A 22 -2.76 -0.65 8.70
C GLY A 22 -1.96 0.51 9.30
N THR A 23 -1.59 0.42 10.57
CA THR A 23 -0.67 1.38 11.24
C THR A 23 0.59 1.57 10.41
N SER A 24 1.18 0.47 9.97
CA SER A 24 2.19 0.41 8.91
C SER A 24 1.57 -0.14 7.63
N GLY A 25 2.14 0.24 6.48
CA GLY A 25 1.78 -0.34 5.18
C GLY A 25 2.68 -1.54 4.88
N VAL A 26 2.14 -2.49 4.15
CA VAL A 26 2.91 -3.62 3.63
C VAL A 26 2.48 -3.94 2.20
N ILE A 27 3.47 -4.23 1.38
CA ILE A 27 3.30 -4.80 0.05
C ILE A 27 3.95 -6.18 0.07
N TYR A 28 3.19 -7.22 -0.25
CA TYR A 28 3.68 -8.59 -0.31
C TYR A 28 3.37 -9.18 -1.69
N ALA A 29 4.40 -9.33 -2.51
CA ALA A 29 4.28 -9.82 -3.87
C ALA A 29 4.79 -11.26 -3.99
N VAL A 30 4.09 -12.11 -4.72
CA VAL A 30 4.55 -13.47 -5.04
C VAL A 30 5.25 -13.48 -6.39
N THR A 31 6.43 -14.09 -6.45
CA THR A 31 7.25 -14.22 -7.65
C THR A 31 7.92 -15.59 -7.72
N ASN A 32 8.25 -16.02 -8.94
CA ASN A 32 9.09 -17.21 -9.16
C ASN A 32 10.59 -16.85 -9.26
N ASN A 33 10.92 -15.56 -9.18
CA ASN A 33 12.30 -15.09 -9.23
C ASN A 33 12.94 -15.18 -7.84
N THR A 34 13.94 -16.03 -7.68
CA THR A 34 14.70 -16.26 -6.43
C THR A 34 15.78 -15.22 -6.19
N SER A 35 16.17 -14.45 -7.22
CA SER A 35 17.16 -13.38 -7.09
C SER A 35 16.51 -12.06 -6.64
N SER A 36 17.28 -11.22 -5.96
CA SER A 36 16.88 -9.87 -5.60
C SER A 36 18.02 -8.88 -5.79
N LYS A 37 17.73 -7.78 -6.48
CA LYS A 37 18.63 -6.62 -6.62
C LYS A 37 18.47 -5.63 -5.46
N GLU A 38 17.36 -5.73 -4.74
CA GLU A 38 16.91 -4.81 -3.70
C GLU A 38 16.90 -5.47 -2.31
N ALA A 39 17.87 -6.35 -2.03
CA ALA A 39 17.92 -7.17 -0.81
C ALA A 39 18.00 -6.34 0.49
N THR A 40 18.47 -5.08 0.44
CA THR A 40 18.48 -4.17 1.59
C THR A 40 17.09 -3.63 1.89
N ARG A 41 16.25 -3.42 0.87
CA ARG A 41 14.93 -2.80 0.96
C ARG A 41 13.79 -3.81 0.98
N ILE A 42 13.96 -4.99 0.37
CA ILE A 42 12.95 -6.04 0.25
C ILE A 42 13.39 -7.28 1.03
N ASN A 43 12.48 -7.85 1.82
CA ASN A 43 12.67 -9.17 2.42
C ASN A 43 12.14 -10.26 1.49
N ASN A 44 12.91 -11.33 1.33
CA ASN A 44 12.51 -12.49 0.53
C ASN A 44 12.28 -13.70 1.45
N PHE A 45 11.16 -14.39 1.26
CA PHE A 45 10.77 -15.57 2.02
C PHE A 45 10.27 -16.68 1.10
N ALA A 46 10.44 -17.94 1.49
CA ALA A 46 9.67 -19.01 0.89
C ALA A 46 8.17 -18.73 1.14
N HIS A 47 7.37 -18.70 0.08
CA HIS A 47 5.93 -18.51 0.20
C HIS A 47 5.25 -19.79 0.72
N VAL A 48 4.00 -19.71 1.19
CA VAL A 48 3.26 -20.82 1.81
C VAL A 48 3.11 -22.05 0.88
N ASN A 49 3.10 -21.84 -0.42
CA ASN A 49 3.08 -22.89 -1.46
C ASN A 49 4.44 -23.12 -2.12
N TYR A 50 5.53 -22.82 -1.42
CA TYR A 50 6.89 -23.02 -1.94
C TYR A 50 7.12 -24.49 -2.31
N ASN A 51 7.70 -24.69 -3.51
CA ASN A 51 8.15 -25.98 -3.98
C ASN A 51 9.53 -25.83 -4.62
N VAL A 52 10.43 -26.76 -4.35
CA VAL A 52 11.81 -26.73 -4.88
C VAL A 52 11.86 -26.74 -6.42
N ARG A 53 10.92 -27.44 -7.07
CA ARG A 53 10.86 -27.54 -8.54
C ARG A 53 10.27 -26.28 -9.20
N MET A 54 9.35 -25.61 -8.50
CA MET A 54 8.74 -24.35 -8.92
C MET A 54 8.72 -23.38 -7.72
N PRO A 55 9.82 -22.69 -7.47
CA PRO A 55 9.93 -21.83 -6.29
C PRO A 55 8.91 -20.70 -6.34
N SER A 56 8.15 -20.56 -5.26
CA SER A 56 7.30 -19.41 -4.99
C SER A 56 7.91 -18.59 -3.87
N ILE A 57 8.32 -17.36 -4.17
CA ILE A 57 8.98 -16.45 -3.25
C ILE A 57 8.03 -15.31 -2.92
N GLY A 58 7.85 -15.04 -1.64
CA GLY A 58 7.17 -13.85 -1.14
C GLY A 58 8.17 -12.72 -0.96
N LYS A 59 8.01 -11.63 -1.71
CA LYS A 59 8.78 -10.39 -1.58
C LYS A 59 7.99 -9.40 -0.74
N LEU A 60 8.53 -9.05 0.42
CA LEU A 60 7.88 -8.20 1.40
C LEU A 60 8.60 -6.85 1.49
N LEU A 61 7.83 -5.78 1.29
CA LEU A 61 8.26 -4.40 1.47
C LEU A 61 7.38 -3.74 2.53
N CYS A 62 8.02 -3.16 3.56
CA CYS A 62 7.34 -2.45 4.64
C CYS A 62 7.39 -0.94 4.43
N ILE A 63 6.32 -0.26 4.85
CA ILE A 63 6.14 1.19 4.85
C ILE A 63 5.72 1.57 6.27
N ASN A 64 6.66 2.00 7.12
CA ASN A 64 6.35 2.27 8.52
C ASN A 64 5.44 3.50 8.69
N GLY A 65 5.62 4.53 7.86
CA GLY A 65 4.84 5.75 7.86
C GLY A 65 3.57 5.67 7.03
N ALA A 66 2.62 4.79 7.39
CA ALA A 66 1.35 4.65 6.67
C ALA A 66 0.16 5.17 7.51
N GLY A 67 -0.75 4.31 7.93
CA GLY A 67 -1.97 4.70 8.66
C GLY A 67 -1.73 5.40 9.99
N ILE A 68 -0.54 5.24 10.59
CA ILE A 68 -0.14 6.00 11.77
C ILE A 68 -0.16 7.51 11.51
N MET A 69 0.23 7.96 10.31
CA MET A 69 0.17 9.37 9.91
C MET A 69 -1.28 9.87 9.89
N TYR A 70 -2.20 9.11 9.30
CA TYR A 70 -3.60 9.49 9.22
C TYR A 70 -4.28 9.51 10.59
N ARG A 71 -3.93 8.55 11.46
CA ARG A 71 -4.37 8.52 12.86
C ARG A 71 -3.83 9.72 13.64
N TRP A 72 -2.56 10.07 13.45
CA TRP A 72 -1.96 11.23 14.10
C TRP A 72 -2.70 12.53 13.71
N LEU A 73 -2.97 12.74 12.43
CA LEU A 73 -3.75 13.89 11.97
C LEU A 73 -5.15 13.93 12.58
N ARG A 74 -5.84 12.79 12.69
CA ARG A 74 -7.15 12.74 13.35
C ARG A 74 -7.06 13.32 14.75
N ASN A 75 -6.09 12.89 15.53
CA ASN A 75 -5.92 13.33 16.90
C ASN A 75 -5.54 14.84 17.01
N GLN A 76 -4.64 15.31 16.16
CA GLN A 76 -4.20 16.71 16.17
C GLN A 76 -5.29 17.67 15.66
N CYS A 77 -6.05 17.26 14.68
CA CYS A 77 -7.12 18.09 14.11
C CYS A 77 -8.43 18.01 14.90
N GLY A 78 -8.53 17.15 15.91
CA GLY A 78 -9.75 16.97 16.69
C GLY A 78 -10.91 16.47 15.82
N ASP A 79 -10.68 15.51 14.92
CA ASP A 79 -11.75 14.92 14.11
C ASP A 79 -12.25 13.63 14.75
N ASP A 80 -13.57 13.43 14.74
CA ASP A 80 -14.22 12.34 15.49
C ASP A 80 -14.08 10.98 14.79
N SER A 81 -14.04 10.96 13.43
CA SER A 81 -14.00 9.73 12.67
C SER A 81 -13.21 9.83 11.37
N TYR A 82 -12.72 8.70 10.88
CA TYR A 82 -12.07 8.61 9.56
C TYR A 82 -13.04 8.91 8.42
N GLU A 83 -14.32 8.60 8.57
CA GLU A 83 -15.37 8.92 7.60
C GLU A 83 -15.54 10.43 7.45
N SER A 84 -15.52 11.17 8.58
CA SER A 84 -15.54 12.65 8.58
C SER A 84 -14.32 13.22 7.86
N MET A 85 -13.12 12.71 8.17
CA MET A 85 -11.87 13.11 7.51
C MET A 85 -11.92 12.84 6.00
N ASN A 86 -12.35 11.64 5.59
CA ASN A 86 -12.47 11.25 4.18
C ASN A 86 -13.46 12.15 3.43
N ARG A 87 -14.62 12.49 4.02
CA ARG A 87 -15.57 13.43 3.42
C ARG A 87 -14.99 14.84 3.24
N LYS A 88 -14.19 15.33 4.20
CA LYS A 88 -13.50 16.62 4.08
C LYS A 88 -12.42 16.58 3.01
N ALA A 89 -11.64 15.52 2.96
CA ALA A 89 -10.62 15.29 1.94
C ALA A 89 -11.20 15.19 0.53
N ALA A 90 -12.37 14.57 0.37
CA ALA A 90 -13.03 14.39 -0.93
C ALA A 90 -13.53 15.71 -1.57
N ARG A 91 -13.60 16.81 -0.79
CA ARG A 91 -13.96 18.15 -1.29
C ARG A 91 -12.76 18.93 -1.82
N VAL A 92 -11.58 18.38 -1.72
CA VAL A 92 -10.32 19.00 -2.14
C VAL A 92 -9.83 18.28 -3.39
N ASP A 93 -9.34 19.03 -4.35
CA ASP A 93 -8.83 18.50 -5.60
C ASP A 93 -7.57 17.65 -5.42
N ILE A 94 -7.27 16.82 -6.42
CA ILE A 94 -6.07 15.98 -6.46
C ILE A 94 -4.83 16.86 -6.35
N GLY A 95 -3.85 16.42 -5.55
CA GLY A 95 -2.63 17.18 -5.27
C GLY A 95 -2.82 18.26 -4.20
N SER A 96 -3.99 18.30 -3.52
CA SER A 96 -4.23 19.16 -2.34
C SER A 96 -3.82 20.61 -2.56
N GLU A 97 -4.05 21.15 -3.76
CA GLU A 97 -3.66 22.50 -4.17
C GLU A 97 -2.17 22.84 -3.90
N GLY A 98 -1.30 21.84 -4.05
CA GLY A 98 0.15 21.96 -3.88
C GLY A 98 0.68 21.57 -2.50
N LEU A 99 -0.19 21.33 -1.50
CA LEU A 99 0.24 20.76 -0.24
C LEU A 99 0.61 19.29 -0.41
N SER A 100 1.83 18.92 -0.04
CA SER A 100 2.32 17.55 -0.06
C SER A 100 2.73 17.09 1.33
N ILE A 101 2.47 15.81 1.66
CA ILE A 101 2.89 15.19 2.93
C ILE A 101 3.75 13.97 2.65
N ILE A 102 4.98 13.99 3.18
CA ILE A 102 5.88 12.84 3.23
C ILE A 102 5.62 12.11 4.56
N PRO A 103 5.07 10.88 4.58
CA PRO A 103 4.44 10.33 5.78
C PRO A 103 5.40 9.57 6.71
N PHE A 104 6.71 9.56 6.48
CA PHE A 104 7.69 8.66 7.11
C PHE A 104 8.12 9.08 8.54
N GLY A 105 7.14 9.34 9.42
CA GLY A 105 7.35 9.79 10.80
C GLY A 105 7.34 8.67 11.86
N ASN A 106 7.44 7.40 11.45
CA ASN A 106 7.38 6.25 12.36
C ASN A 106 8.74 5.52 12.48
N GLY A 107 9.82 6.30 12.55
CA GLY A 107 11.18 5.76 12.64
C GLY A 107 11.85 5.52 11.31
N ALA A 108 12.83 4.61 11.29
CA ALA A 108 13.58 4.29 10.09
C ALA A 108 12.73 3.51 9.07
N GLU A 109 12.84 3.89 7.80
CA GLU A 109 12.14 3.24 6.69
C GLU A 109 13.06 2.30 5.92
N ARG A 110 12.81 1.00 6.00
CA ARG A 110 13.60 0.03 5.25
C ARG A 110 13.53 0.27 3.75
N MET A 111 12.38 0.67 3.24
CA MET A 111 12.16 1.06 1.85
C MET A 111 13.09 2.20 1.40
N LEU A 112 13.59 3.00 2.34
CA LEU A 112 14.53 4.12 2.13
C LEU A 112 15.93 3.79 2.66
N ASP A 113 16.37 2.53 2.58
CA ASP A 113 17.65 2.04 3.09
C ASP A 113 17.88 2.36 4.57
N ASN A 114 16.84 2.16 5.39
CA ASN A 114 16.79 2.42 6.83
C ASN A 114 17.01 3.89 7.24
N LYS A 115 16.79 4.84 6.34
CA LYS A 115 16.85 6.26 6.69
C LYS A 115 15.66 6.66 7.53
N ASN A 116 15.92 7.50 8.54
CA ASN A 116 14.88 8.15 9.35
C ASN A 116 14.76 9.61 8.90
N ILE A 117 13.85 9.88 7.97
CA ILE A 117 13.66 11.21 7.40
C ILE A 117 12.58 12.03 8.12
N GLY A 118 11.74 11.39 8.92
CA GLY A 118 10.61 12.01 9.60
C GLY A 118 9.45 12.37 8.65
N THR A 119 8.34 12.81 9.23
CA THR A 119 7.22 13.37 8.46
C THR A 119 7.52 14.79 8.03
N GLN A 120 7.17 15.16 6.80
CA GLN A 120 7.30 16.52 6.28
C GLN A 120 5.96 17.01 5.72
N PHE A 121 5.66 18.28 5.98
CA PHE A 121 4.55 19.02 5.38
C PHE A 121 5.16 20.03 4.41
N CYS A 122 5.13 19.74 3.13
CA CYS A 122 5.74 20.55 2.09
C CYS A 122 4.73 21.54 1.51
N ASN A 123 5.14 22.79 1.29
CA ASN A 123 4.38 23.83 0.62
C ASN A 123 3.06 24.23 1.32
N ILE A 124 2.97 24.10 2.64
CA ILE A 124 1.79 24.55 3.38
C ILE A 124 1.59 26.06 3.27
N ASN A 125 0.40 26.49 2.88
CA ASN A 125 -0.01 27.89 2.84
C ASN A 125 -1.13 28.12 3.86
N LEU A 126 -0.87 28.90 4.91
CA LEU A 126 -1.79 29.08 6.04
C LEU A 126 -3.06 29.86 5.68
N ASN A 127 -3.06 30.61 4.59
CA ASN A 127 -4.25 31.34 4.09
C ASN A 127 -5.15 30.49 3.19
N LYS A 128 -4.64 29.36 2.67
CA LYS A 128 -5.31 28.54 1.66
C LYS A 128 -5.72 27.17 2.18
N HIS A 129 -4.78 26.49 2.86
CA HIS A 129 -4.96 25.10 3.23
C HIS A 129 -5.76 24.94 4.51
N SER A 130 -6.82 24.15 4.43
CA SER A 130 -7.70 23.77 5.55
C SER A 130 -7.42 22.34 6.03
N LYS A 131 -8.17 21.87 7.04
CA LYS A 131 -8.13 20.46 7.48
C LYS A 131 -8.39 19.47 6.33
N GLY A 132 -9.28 19.81 5.40
CA GLY A 132 -9.55 18.97 4.22
C GLY A 132 -8.32 18.74 3.36
N HIS A 133 -7.50 19.77 3.14
CA HIS A 133 -6.24 19.68 2.41
C HIS A 133 -5.22 18.81 3.15
N LEU A 134 -5.10 18.96 4.48
CA LEU A 134 -4.22 18.09 5.28
C LEU A 134 -4.62 16.61 5.18
N PHE A 135 -5.93 16.32 5.23
CA PHE A 135 -6.42 14.96 5.13
C PHE A 135 -6.23 14.38 3.73
N ARG A 136 -6.46 15.19 2.69
CA ARG A 136 -6.25 14.80 1.30
C ARG A 136 -4.77 14.52 1.05
N ALA A 137 -3.89 15.45 1.37
CA ALA A 137 -2.45 15.33 1.21
C ALA A 137 -1.87 14.13 1.97
N ALA A 138 -2.42 13.80 3.15
CA ALA A 138 -1.98 12.62 3.90
C ALA A 138 -2.39 11.32 3.21
N LEU A 139 -3.64 11.19 2.75
CA LEU A 139 -4.10 10.01 2.03
C LEU A 139 -3.31 9.81 0.73
N GLU A 140 -3.08 10.89 -0.02
CA GLU A 140 -2.27 10.86 -1.24
C GLU A 140 -0.81 10.52 -0.93
N GLY A 141 -0.18 11.16 0.04
CA GLY A 141 1.21 10.90 0.43
C GLY A 141 1.44 9.46 0.88
N ILE A 142 0.47 8.88 1.61
CA ILE A 142 0.52 7.45 1.97
C ILE A 142 0.34 6.58 0.71
N ALA A 143 -0.61 6.88 -0.18
CA ALA A 143 -0.79 6.15 -1.43
C ALA A 143 0.48 6.24 -2.31
N PHE A 144 1.10 7.41 -2.40
CA PHE A 144 2.35 7.63 -3.13
C PHE A 144 3.51 6.80 -2.56
N SER A 145 3.56 6.61 -1.23
CA SER A 145 4.57 5.73 -0.63
C SER A 145 4.39 4.26 -1.05
N PHE A 146 3.15 3.80 -1.24
CA PHE A 146 2.87 2.49 -1.82
C PHE A 146 3.26 2.41 -3.30
N VAL A 147 2.97 3.45 -4.09
CA VAL A 147 3.40 3.54 -5.50
C VAL A 147 4.92 3.45 -5.60
N TYR A 148 5.65 4.21 -4.77
CA TYR A 148 7.11 4.17 -4.70
C TYR A 148 7.63 2.78 -4.32
N GLY A 149 6.99 2.12 -3.36
CA GLY A 149 7.29 0.72 -3.00
C GLY A 149 7.06 -0.26 -4.15
N MET A 150 5.99 -0.07 -4.94
CA MET A 150 5.74 -0.88 -6.14
C MET A 150 6.78 -0.64 -7.24
N GLU A 151 7.30 0.58 -7.38
CA GLU A 151 8.42 0.86 -8.30
C GLU A 151 9.69 0.11 -7.88
N ILE A 152 10.00 0.07 -6.58
CA ILE A 152 11.13 -0.73 -6.05
C ILE A 152 10.96 -2.22 -6.39
N LEU A 153 9.75 -2.78 -6.21
CA LEU A 153 9.47 -4.17 -6.57
C LEU A 153 9.61 -4.42 -8.07
N LYS A 154 9.14 -3.49 -8.92
CA LYS A 154 9.31 -3.57 -10.38
C LYS A 154 10.80 -3.53 -10.78
N ASN A 155 11.59 -2.68 -10.15
CA ASN A 155 13.04 -2.60 -10.37
C ASN A 155 13.76 -3.90 -9.94
N ASP A 156 13.20 -4.60 -8.96
CA ASP A 156 13.63 -5.94 -8.54
C ASP A 156 13.08 -7.08 -9.42
N ASN A 157 12.61 -6.75 -10.64
CA ASN A 157 12.03 -7.66 -11.61
C ASN A 157 10.79 -8.42 -11.11
N THR A 158 10.02 -7.83 -10.20
CA THR A 158 8.75 -8.38 -9.74
C THR A 158 7.62 -7.92 -10.66
N VAL A 159 6.94 -8.86 -11.28
CA VAL A 159 5.75 -8.59 -12.10
C VAL A 159 4.56 -8.32 -11.19
N ILE A 160 3.74 -7.32 -11.53
CA ILE A 160 2.48 -7.02 -10.85
C ILE A 160 1.34 -7.22 -11.85
N LYS A 161 0.37 -8.08 -11.52
CA LYS A 161 -0.80 -8.38 -12.37
C LYS A 161 -2.10 -7.97 -11.70
N VAL A 162 -2.22 -8.21 -10.41
CA VAL A 162 -3.38 -7.87 -9.60
C VAL A 162 -2.95 -7.54 -8.18
N ILE A 163 -3.65 -6.58 -7.57
CA ILE A 163 -3.45 -6.22 -6.17
C ILE A 163 -4.73 -6.59 -5.43
N ARG A 164 -4.59 -7.26 -4.28
CA ARG A 164 -5.71 -7.58 -3.39
C ARG A 164 -5.45 -7.03 -2.00
N ALA A 165 -6.52 -6.55 -1.35
CA ALA A 165 -6.46 -5.98 -0.02
C ALA A 165 -7.71 -6.34 0.80
N GLY A 166 -7.58 -6.30 2.12
CA GLY A 166 -8.73 -6.43 3.01
C GLY A 166 -9.61 -5.17 3.00
N ASN A 167 -10.91 -5.34 3.24
CA ASN A 167 -11.87 -4.25 3.40
C ASN A 167 -11.71 -3.57 4.77
N ASP A 168 -10.52 -3.07 5.03
CA ASP A 168 -10.17 -2.47 6.31
C ASP A 168 -9.24 -1.25 6.17
N ASN A 169 -9.08 -0.51 7.26
CA ASN A 169 -8.11 0.58 7.40
C ASN A 169 -8.11 1.56 6.20
N LEU A 170 -6.96 1.79 5.59
CA LEU A 170 -6.78 2.75 4.48
C LEU A 170 -7.54 2.36 3.21
N PHE A 171 -7.74 1.05 2.95
CA PHE A 171 -8.49 0.58 1.78
C PHE A 171 -9.98 0.88 1.82
N ARG A 172 -10.51 1.33 2.97
CA ARG A 172 -11.85 1.93 3.09
C ARG A 172 -11.92 3.36 2.54
N SER A 173 -10.80 4.00 2.26
CA SER A 173 -10.75 5.33 1.64
C SER A 173 -10.72 5.20 0.13
N GLU A 174 -11.76 5.70 -0.55
CA GLU A 174 -11.79 5.76 -2.01
C GLU A 174 -10.65 6.61 -2.57
N ILE A 175 -10.27 7.69 -1.89
CA ILE A 175 -9.15 8.54 -2.29
C ILE A 175 -7.86 7.73 -2.33
N PHE A 176 -7.57 6.99 -1.26
CA PHE A 176 -6.37 6.15 -1.18
C PHE A 176 -6.38 5.07 -2.27
N SER A 177 -7.48 4.32 -2.37
CA SER A 177 -7.58 3.17 -3.27
C SER A 177 -7.58 3.57 -4.76
N ASN A 178 -8.30 4.65 -5.12
CA ASN A 178 -8.31 5.17 -6.49
C ASN A 178 -6.96 5.77 -6.89
N THR A 179 -6.30 6.51 -5.99
CA THR A 179 -4.95 7.04 -6.22
C THR A 179 -3.97 5.92 -6.51
N LEU A 180 -4.00 4.88 -5.67
CA LEU A 180 -3.12 3.73 -5.81
C LEU A 180 -3.38 2.95 -7.10
N ALA A 181 -4.64 2.59 -7.39
CA ALA A 181 -5.03 1.85 -8.60
C ALA A 181 -4.64 2.62 -9.87
N THR A 182 -4.89 3.93 -9.88
CA THR A 182 -4.63 4.80 -11.05
C THR A 182 -3.14 4.92 -11.36
N LEU A 183 -2.31 5.16 -10.34
CA LEU A 183 -0.87 5.34 -10.53
C LEU A 183 -0.14 4.03 -10.86
N ILE A 184 -0.54 2.91 -10.24
CA ILE A 184 0.07 1.61 -10.54
C ILE A 184 -0.41 1.08 -11.90
N GLY A 185 -1.60 1.48 -12.35
CA GLY A 185 -2.22 1.03 -13.60
C GLY A 185 -2.78 -0.39 -13.51
N HIS A 186 -3.09 -0.87 -12.30
CA HIS A 186 -3.67 -2.19 -12.04
C HIS A 186 -4.90 -2.09 -11.15
N LYS A 187 -5.85 -3.02 -11.35
CA LYS A 187 -7.03 -3.13 -10.48
C LYS A 187 -6.62 -3.52 -9.05
N ILE A 188 -7.38 -3.03 -8.08
CA ILE A 188 -7.30 -3.44 -6.68
C ILE A 188 -8.62 -4.11 -6.30
N GLU A 189 -8.56 -5.40 -6.01
CA GLU A 189 -9.69 -6.20 -5.56
C GLU A 189 -9.75 -6.18 -4.03
N ILE A 190 -10.91 -5.85 -3.46
CA ILE A 190 -11.14 -5.74 -2.01
C ILE A 190 -11.92 -6.94 -1.53
N TYR A 191 -11.44 -7.56 -0.46
CA TYR A 191 -12.00 -8.78 0.12
C TYR A 191 -12.38 -8.59 1.59
N ASN A 192 -13.50 -9.17 2.00
CA ASN A 192 -13.93 -9.19 3.41
C ASN A 192 -13.23 -10.31 4.17
N THR A 193 -11.93 -10.14 4.41
CA THR A 193 -11.09 -11.14 5.07
C THR A 193 -9.97 -10.48 5.88
N THR A 194 -9.35 -11.25 6.75
CA THR A 194 -8.18 -10.85 7.56
C THR A 194 -7.13 -11.95 7.56
N GLY A 195 -5.91 -11.64 7.98
CA GLY A 195 -4.86 -12.63 8.14
C GLY A 195 -5.23 -13.77 9.11
N ALA A 196 -6.03 -13.47 10.15
CA ALA A 196 -6.53 -14.49 11.09
C ALA A 196 -7.50 -15.47 10.40
N VAL A 197 -8.38 -14.98 9.56
CA VAL A 197 -9.28 -15.82 8.73
C VAL A 197 -8.47 -16.69 7.78
N GLY A 198 -7.44 -16.13 7.14
CA GLY A 198 -6.52 -16.88 6.27
C GLY A 198 -5.82 -18.01 7.01
N ALA A 199 -5.29 -17.74 8.21
CA ALA A 199 -4.65 -18.77 9.03
C ALA A 199 -5.62 -19.89 9.43
N ALA A 200 -6.84 -19.54 9.85
CA ALA A 200 -7.87 -20.52 10.23
C ALA A 200 -8.28 -21.40 9.04
N ARG A 201 -8.45 -20.81 7.86
CA ARG A 201 -8.77 -21.55 6.63
C ARG A 201 -7.63 -22.46 6.20
N ALA A 202 -6.37 -21.98 6.32
CA ALA A 202 -5.19 -22.75 5.98
C ALA A 202 -5.03 -24.01 6.85
N ALA A 203 -5.43 -23.95 8.12
CA ALA A 203 -5.43 -25.12 9.01
C ALA A 203 -6.33 -26.26 8.50
N GLY A 204 -7.35 -25.96 7.69
CA GLY A 204 -8.21 -26.94 7.03
C GLY A 204 -7.71 -27.42 5.66
N LEU A 205 -6.54 -26.98 5.22
CA LEU A 205 -5.96 -27.33 3.92
C LEU A 205 -5.13 -28.62 4.03
N LEU A 206 -5.81 -29.73 4.38
CA LEU A 206 -5.17 -31.02 4.64
C LEU A 206 -4.45 -31.62 3.42
N ASP A 207 -4.98 -31.36 2.21
CA ASP A 207 -4.50 -31.98 0.98
C ASP A 207 -3.60 -31.06 0.14
N GLY A 208 -3.32 -29.84 0.62
CA GLY A 208 -2.52 -28.86 -0.14
C GLY A 208 -3.17 -28.36 -1.43
N ASP A 209 -4.51 -28.51 -1.59
CA ASP A 209 -5.26 -28.03 -2.74
C ASP A 209 -5.50 -26.51 -2.67
N PHE A 210 -4.47 -25.76 -3.04
CA PHE A 210 -4.51 -24.30 -3.09
C PHE A 210 -5.48 -23.75 -4.16
N ASP A 211 -5.80 -24.51 -5.20
CA ASP A 211 -6.71 -24.03 -6.25
C ASP A 211 -8.17 -24.04 -5.75
N LYS A 212 -8.59 -25.09 -5.08
CA LYS A 212 -9.91 -25.16 -4.42
C LYS A 212 -10.02 -24.13 -3.30
N PHE A 213 -8.96 -23.97 -2.50
CA PHE A 213 -8.88 -22.97 -1.45
C PHE A 213 -9.06 -21.55 -2.01
N GLY A 214 -8.30 -21.21 -3.06
CA GLY A 214 -8.34 -19.90 -3.67
C GLY A 214 -9.69 -19.56 -4.30
N LYS A 215 -10.34 -20.53 -4.93
CA LYS A 215 -11.67 -20.37 -5.53
C LYS A 215 -12.71 -20.00 -4.48
N ASN A 216 -12.71 -20.66 -3.33
CA ASN A 216 -13.63 -20.35 -2.24
C ASN A 216 -13.49 -18.90 -1.74
N ILE A 217 -12.27 -18.37 -1.67
CA ILE A 217 -12.03 -16.98 -1.27
C ILE A 217 -12.58 -16.02 -2.32
N THR A 218 -12.27 -16.26 -3.58
CA THR A 218 -12.68 -15.37 -4.69
C THR A 218 -14.20 -15.29 -4.81
N ASP A 219 -14.89 -16.41 -4.66
CA ASP A 219 -16.34 -16.49 -4.88
C ASP A 219 -17.15 -15.91 -3.70
N ASN A 220 -16.62 -15.96 -2.46
CA ASN A 220 -17.41 -15.64 -1.27
C ASN A 220 -17.01 -14.34 -0.56
N ASP A 221 -15.76 -13.90 -0.67
CA ASP A 221 -15.25 -12.79 0.13
C ASP A 221 -15.02 -11.49 -0.68
N HIS A 222 -15.16 -11.50 -2.00
CA HIS A 222 -14.99 -10.30 -2.82
C HIS A 222 -16.07 -9.27 -2.51
N VAL A 223 -15.67 -8.01 -2.26
CA VAL A 223 -16.56 -6.91 -1.91
C VAL A 223 -16.71 -5.92 -3.06
N MET A 224 -15.58 -5.47 -3.61
CA MET A 224 -15.54 -4.46 -4.66
C MET A 224 -14.18 -4.44 -5.37
N THR A 225 -14.11 -3.73 -6.49
CA THR A 225 -12.87 -3.56 -7.25
C THR A 225 -12.69 -2.08 -7.62
N TYR A 226 -11.53 -1.52 -7.30
CA TYR A 226 -11.09 -0.23 -7.80
C TYR A 226 -10.34 -0.42 -9.11
N LEU A 227 -10.76 0.29 -10.15
CA LEU A 227 -10.11 0.30 -11.46
C LEU A 227 -9.27 1.57 -11.62
N PRO A 228 -8.17 1.53 -12.39
CA PRO A 228 -7.46 2.75 -12.78
C PRO A 228 -8.41 3.75 -13.45
N LEU A 229 -8.39 5.00 -13.02
CA LEU A 229 -9.20 6.07 -13.60
C LEU A 229 -8.60 6.50 -14.95
N GLU A 230 -9.45 6.93 -15.89
CA GLU A 230 -9.04 7.36 -17.23
C GLU A 230 -8.14 8.60 -17.18
N ASN A 231 -8.54 9.61 -16.41
CA ASN A 231 -7.76 10.83 -16.23
C ASN A 231 -6.66 10.64 -15.19
N LYS A 232 -5.49 10.19 -15.64
CA LYS A 232 -4.31 9.92 -14.80
C LYS A 232 -3.45 11.15 -14.55
N THR A 233 -3.53 12.16 -15.40
CA THR A 233 -2.59 13.30 -15.40
C THR A 233 -2.50 14.00 -14.04
N PRO A 234 -3.60 14.39 -13.37
CA PRO A 234 -3.49 15.05 -12.06
C PRO A 234 -2.82 14.19 -10.99
N TYR A 235 -3.02 12.87 -11.04
CA TYR A 235 -2.39 11.92 -10.10
C TYR A 235 -0.88 11.81 -10.36
N LEU A 236 -0.47 11.74 -11.63
CA LEU A 236 0.94 11.67 -12.02
C LEU A 236 1.69 12.95 -11.63
N ASP A 237 1.09 14.13 -11.88
CA ASP A 237 1.67 15.41 -11.51
C ASP A 237 1.87 15.53 -10.00
N ALA A 238 0.84 15.18 -9.22
CA ALA A 238 0.92 15.18 -7.75
C ALA A 238 1.96 14.18 -7.22
N TYR A 239 2.01 12.97 -7.80
CA TYR A 239 3.01 11.98 -7.44
C TYR A 239 4.43 12.43 -7.78
N GLN A 240 4.65 13.06 -8.93
CA GLN A 240 5.97 13.54 -9.32
C GLN A 240 6.48 14.65 -8.40
N ILE A 241 5.61 15.57 -7.99
CA ILE A 241 5.94 16.61 -7.00
C ILE A 241 6.34 15.94 -5.68
N TRP A 242 5.53 15.03 -5.17
CA TRP A 242 5.80 14.29 -3.94
C TRP A 242 7.13 13.50 -4.00
N LYS A 243 7.38 12.83 -5.13
CA LYS A 243 8.59 12.03 -5.34
C LYS A 243 9.85 12.90 -5.36
N ASN A 244 9.79 14.05 -6.02
CA ASN A 244 10.90 15.00 -6.03
C ASN A 244 11.24 15.50 -4.62
N GLU A 245 10.22 15.85 -3.81
CA GLU A 245 10.41 16.24 -2.40
C GLU A 245 11.05 15.10 -1.58
N LEU A 246 10.57 13.88 -1.77
CA LEU A 246 11.15 12.70 -1.10
C LEU A 246 12.62 12.51 -1.48
N GLU A 247 12.98 12.59 -2.76
CA GLU A 247 14.35 12.41 -3.24
C GLU A 247 15.31 13.49 -2.70
N ILE A 248 14.84 14.73 -2.60
CA ILE A 248 15.59 15.82 -1.97
C ILE A 248 15.86 15.51 -0.49
N LEU A 249 14.84 15.06 0.24
CA LEU A 249 14.98 14.70 1.66
C LEU A 249 15.94 13.53 1.88
N ILE A 250 15.89 12.53 1.01
CA ILE A 250 16.79 11.38 1.06
C ILE A 250 18.25 11.80 0.83
N LYS A 251 18.49 12.72 -0.11
CA LYS A 251 19.85 13.25 -0.40
C LYS A 251 20.40 14.12 0.73
N ASN A 252 19.56 14.94 1.35
CA ASN A 252 19.99 15.86 2.41
C ASN A 252 20.28 15.16 3.76
N LYS A 253 19.92 13.89 3.92
CA LYS A 253 20.19 13.08 5.11
C LYS A 253 21.30 12.04 4.88
N LEU A 254 22.18 12.29 3.93
CA LEU A 254 23.48 11.67 3.81
C LEU A 254 24.47 12.39 4.76
#